data_7a70bd0712a49ef8d8b271da6521275e
#
_entry.id   7a70bd0712a49ef8d8b271da6521275e
#
_cell.length_a   1.000
_cell.length_b   1.000
_cell.length_c   1.000
_cell.angle_alpha   90.00
_cell.angle_beta   90.00
_cell.angle_gamma   90.00
#
_symmetry.space_group_name_H-M   'P 1'
#
loop_
_entity.id
_entity.type
_entity.pdbx_description
1 polymer ?
#
loop_
_entity_poly.entity_id
_entity_poly.type
_entity_poly.pdbx_seq_one_letter_code
_entity_poly.pdbx_strand_id
1 'polypeptide(L)'
;MDFTIEKQYIIKLLFNNLQLDVPEEVGLDKNYKFRYENKVLEINDSFFSRIPASDSYLKRENIPDEVIWIDDPQSEKEKIPGLYGENKMIFEEDYIYCGLDIFASSFFMLTRWEELFLPRDRFGRCDESEMFVVKHRLYTRPIVNEYIRLFRYLLFRLGIPIK
;
A
#
# COMPACT_ATOMS: atom_id res chain seq x y z
N MET A 1 2.55 11.53 -17.02
CA MET A 1 3.30 11.29 -15.78
C MET A 1 3.05 9.86 -15.34
N ASP A 2 4.04 9.22 -14.84
CA ASP A 2 3.96 7.81 -14.44
C ASP A 2 3.91 7.63 -12.93
N PHE A 3 3.67 8.70 -12.17
CA PHE A 3 3.64 8.73 -10.71
C PHE A 3 4.93 8.21 -10.05
N THR A 4 6.05 8.30 -10.74
CA THR A 4 7.35 7.80 -10.26
C THR A 4 7.75 8.45 -8.93
N ILE A 5 7.49 9.74 -8.77
CA ILE A 5 7.84 10.49 -7.54
C ILE A 5 7.06 9.93 -6.34
N GLU A 6 5.74 9.76 -6.49
CA GLU A 6 4.86 9.23 -5.45
C GLU A 6 5.24 7.79 -5.10
N LYS A 7 5.47 6.95 -6.12
CA LYS A 7 5.90 5.56 -5.94
C LYS A 7 7.24 5.47 -5.23
N GLN A 8 8.23 6.23 -5.67
CA GLN A 8 9.57 6.25 -5.05
C GLN A 8 9.52 6.75 -3.60
N TYR A 9 8.70 7.75 -3.33
CA TYR A 9 8.51 8.28 -1.98
C TYR A 9 8.00 7.19 -1.03
N ILE A 10 6.92 6.51 -1.38
CA ILE A 10 6.31 5.51 -0.51
C ILE A 10 7.17 4.24 -0.39
N ILE A 11 7.81 3.81 -1.46
CA ILE A 11 8.76 2.69 -1.44
C ILE A 11 9.89 2.98 -0.46
N LYS A 12 10.53 4.12 -0.62
CA LYS A 12 11.65 4.53 0.25
C LYS A 12 11.24 4.61 1.71
N LEU A 13 10.04 5.13 1.97
CA LEU A 13 9.53 5.26 3.33
C LEU A 13 9.32 3.88 3.99
N LEU A 14 8.73 2.92 3.29
CA LEU A 14 8.51 1.58 3.83
C LEU A 14 9.83 0.82 4.02
N PHE A 15 10.75 0.89 3.07
CA PHE A 15 12.08 0.28 3.22
C PHE A 15 12.86 0.89 4.38
N ASN A 16 12.82 2.22 4.55
CA ASN A 16 13.49 2.89 5.68
C ASN A 16 12.91 2.42 7.03
N ASN A 17 11.61 2.21 7.12
CA ASN A 17 10.99 1.66 8.33
C ASN A 17 11.48 0.25 8.67
N LEU A 18 11.85 -0.52 7.68
CA LEU A 18 12.44 -1.86 7.87
C LEU A 18 13.95 -1.82 8.08
N GLN A 19 14.57 -0.64 8.03
CA GLN A 19 16.03 -0.47 8.06
C GLN A 19 16.73 -1.26 6.95
N LEU A 20 16.11 -1.29 5.78
CA LEU A 20 16.61 -1.96 4.58
C LEU A 20 16.83 -0.94 3.47
N ASP A 21 17.84 -1.21 2.66
CA ASP A 21 18.03 -0.48 1.42
C ASP A 21 17.06 -1.00 0.35
N VAL A 22 16.58 -0.08 -0.49
CA VAL A 22 15.83 -0.46 -1.69
C VAL A 22 16.77 -1.22 -2.62
N PRO A 23 16.39 -2.38 -3.16
CA PRO A 23 17.26 -3.13 -4.06
C PRO A 23 17.59 -2.32 -5.32
N GLU A 24 18.74 -2.62 -5.94
CA GLU A 24 19.18 -1.90 -7.14
C GLU A 24 18.22 -2.09 -8.32
N GLU A 25 17.65 -3.29 -8.44
CA GLU A 25 16.70 -3.61 -9.51
C GLU A 25 15.26 -3.49 -9.01
N VAL A 26 14.63 -2.37 -9.35
CA VAL A 26 13.21 -2.12 -9.06
C VAL A 26 12.47 -1.83 -10.36
N GLY A 27 11.47 -2.65 -10.68
CA GLY A 27 10.53 -2.40 -11.76
C GLY A 27 9.28 -1.72 -11.22
N LEU A 28 8.84 -0.65 -11.88
CA LEU A 28 7.63 0.11 -11.52
C LEU A 28 6.54 0.04 -12.60
N ASP A 29 6.81 -0.66 -13.70
CA ASP A 29 5.85 -0.84 -14.77
C ASP A 29 4.80 -1.90 -14.38
N LYS A 30 3.54 -1.53 -14.42
CA LYS A 30 2.39 -2.34 -14.00
C LYS A 30 2.41 -2.60 -12.50
N ASN A 31 3.15 -3.61 -12.04
CA ASN A 31 3.32 -3.91 -10.63
C ASN A 31 4.69 -3.47 -10.11
N TYR A 32 4.81 -3.37 -8.79
CA TYR A 32 6.10 -3.13 -8.14
C TYR A 32 6.87 -4.44 -8.11
N LYS A 33 8.06 -4.48 -8.71
CA LYS A 33 8.92 -5.67 -8.73
C LYS A 33 10.26 -5.36 -8.10
N PHE A 34 10.55 -6.05 -7.01
CA PHE A 34 11.83 -5.94 -6.30
C PHE A 34 12.64 -7.21 -6.58
N ARG A 35 13.79 -7.04 -7.21
CA ARG A 35 14.66 -8.17 -7.60
C ARG A 35 15.85 -8.26 -6.67
N TYR A 36 16.06 -9.47 -6.15
CA TYR A 36 17.19 -9.82 -5.30
C TYR A 36 17.86 -11.07 -5.91
N GLU A 37 18.87 -10.86 -6.75
CA GLU A 37 19.50 -11.94 -7.52
C GLU A 37 18.46 -12.71 -8.36
N ASN A 38 18.21 -13.99 -8.02
CA ASN A 38 17.22 -14.84 -8.67
C ASN A 38 15.82 -14.79 -8.05
N LYS A 39 15.62 -13.95 -7.03
CA LYS A 39 14.37 -13.83 -6.27
C LYS A 39 13.61 -12.57 -6.64
N VAL A 40 12.28 -12.66 -6.67
CA VAL A 40 11.41 -11.53 -7.00
C VAL A 40 10.25 -11.43 -6.02
N LEU A 41 10.10 -10.25 -5.43
CA LEU A 41 8.88 -9.85 -4.75
C LEU A 41 8.07 -8.93 -5.66
N GLU A 42 6.88 -9.36 -6.03
CA GLU A 42 5.95 -8.58 -6.84
C GLU A 42 4.76 -8.14 -6.00
N ILE A 43 4.49 -6.84 -6.00
CA ILE A 43 3.36 -6.24 -5.29
C ILE A 43 2.45 -5.56 -6.30
N ASN A 44 1.16 -5.82 -6.19
CA ASN A 44 0.16 -5.26 -7.09
C ASN A 44 0.16 -3.72 -7.04
N ASP A 45 0.19 -3.09 -8.20
CA ASP A 45 -0.11 -1.68 -8.38
C ASP A 45 -1.51 -1.57 -9.00
N SER A 46 -2.51 -1.57 -8.15
CA SER A 46 -3.92 -1.46 -8.58
C SER A 46 -4.41 -0.02 -8.66
N PHE A 47 -3.65 0.92 -8.12
CA PHE A 47 -4.03 2.33 -8.04
C PHE A 47 -3.37 3.17 -9.12
N PHE A 48 -2.07 3.41 -9.00
CA PHE A 48 -1.37 4.32 -9.92
C PHE A 48 -1.34 3.83 -11.37
N SER A 49 -1.25 2.52 -11.58
CA SER A 49 -1.22 1.95 -12.94
C SER A 49 -2.54 2.10 -13.71
N ARG A 50 -3.65 2.32 -13.01
CA ARG A 50 -4.98 2.53 -13.61
C ARG A 50 -5.26 3.98 -14.00
N ILE A 51 -4.48 4.91 -13.48
CA ILE A 51 -4.67 6.33 -13.74
C ILE A 51 -3.89 6.69 -14.99
N PRO A 52 -4.55 7.29 -16.02
CA PRO A 52 -3.84 7.74 -17.22
C PRO A 52 -2.69 8.68 -16.87
N ALA A 53 -1.56 8.55 -17.58
CA ALA A 53 -0.34 9.33 -17.33
C ALA A 53 -0.54 10.85 -17.41
N SER A 54 -1.56 11.30 -18.14
CA SER A 54 -1.94 12.72 -18.28
C SER A 54 -2.93 13.20 -17.21
N ASP A 55 -3.34 12.32 -16.31
CA ASP A 55 -4.39 12.60 -15.34
C ASP A 55 -3.84 12.70 -13.90
N SER A 56 -4.67 13.23 -12.99
CA SER A 56 -4.35 13.34 -11.58
C SER A 56 -4.98 12.19 -10.77
N TYR A 57 -4.26 11.70 -9.77
CA TYR A 57 -4.85 10.76 -8.80
C TYR A 57 -5.77 11.49 -7.80
N LEU A 58 -5.61 12.82 -7.63
CA LEU A 58 -6.40 13.62 -6.70
C LEU A 58 -7.82 13.84 -7.22
N LYS A 59 -8.61 12.78 -7.16
CA LYS A 59 -10.02 12.78 -7.54
C LYS A 59 -10.86 12.05 -6.52
N ARG A 60 -12.07 12.52 -6.27
CA ARG A 60 -13.02 11.89 -5.35
C ARG A 60 -13.29 10.43 -5.71
N GLU A 61 -13.38 10.11 -6.99
CA GLU A 61 -13.62 8.75 -7.48
C GLU A 61 -12.48 7.76 -7.17
N ASN A 62 -11.29 8.26 -6.83
CA ASN A 62 -10.13 7.45 -6.48
C ASN A 62 -10.04 7.15 -4.97
N ILE A 63 -10.89 7.76 -4.14
CA ILE A 63 -11.02 7.42 -2.72
C ILE A 63 -11.64 6.03 -2.63
N PRO A 64 -11.09 5.10 -1.79
CA PRO A 64 -11.66 3.77 -1.68
C PRO A 64 -13.09 3.82 -1.11
N ASP A 65 -13.99 3.02 -1.69
CA ASP A 65 -15.37 2.93 -1.22
C ASP A 65 -15.54 1.90 -0.12
N GLU A 66 -14.79 0.79 -0.22
CA GLU A 66 -14.92 -0.36 0.67
C GLU A 66 -13.56 -0.86 1.16
N VAL A 67 -13.59 -1.55 2.30
CA VAL A 67 -12.41 -2.26 2.80
C VAL A 67 -12.28 -3.59 2.06
N ILE A 68 -11.09 -3.87 1.55
CA ILE A 68 -10.73 -5.16 0.98
C ILE A 68 -10.05 -5.97 2.08
N TRP A 69 -10.74 -6.96 2.61
CA TRP A 69 -10.19 -7.78 3.68
C TRP A 69 -9.24 -8.83 3.12
N ILE A 70 -7.98 -8.70 3.49
CA ILE A 70 -6.87 -9.55 3.03
C ILE A 70 -6.58 -10.60 4.10
N ASP A 71 -6.50 -11.86 3.69
CA ASP A 71 -6.09 -12.94 4.58
C ASP A 71 -4.63 -12.72 5.03
N ASP A 72 -4.42 -12.64 6.35
CA ASP A 72 -3.08 -12.43 6.90
C ASP A 72 -2.29 -13.74 6.84
N PRO A 73 -1.19 -13.79 6.06
CA PRO A 73 -0.40 -15.03 5.96
C PRO A 73 0.30 -15.40 7.26
N GLN A 74 0.30 -14.52 8.25
CA GLN A 74 0.88 -14.75 9.58
C GLN A 74 -0.16 -15.21 10.60
N SER A 75 -1.45 -15.24 10.23
CA SER A 75 -2.54 -15.62 11.15
C SER A 75 -3.72 -16.22 10.39
N GLU A 76 -4.16 -17.40 10.82
CA GLU A 76 -5.36 -18.03 10.23
C GLU A 76 -6.67 -17.33 10.60
N LYS A 77 -6.67 -16.49 11.63
CA LYS A 77 -7.88 -15.88 12.20
C LYS A 77 -8.03 -14.41 11.86
N GLU A 78 -6.94 -13.73 11.57
CA GLU A 78 -6.93 -12.28 11.38
C GLU A 78 -6.89 -11.91 9.91
N LYS A 79 -7.45 -10.74 9.62
CA LYS A 79 -7.43 -10.14 8.29
C LYS A 79 -6.84 -8.74 8.35
N ILE A 80 -6.20 -8.35 7.27
CA ILE A 80 -5.61 -7.02 7.11
C ILE A 80 -6.57 -6.16 6.27
N PRO A 81 -6.94 -4.95 6.71
CA PRO A 81 -7.80 -4.07 5.95
C PRO A 81 -7.01 -3.42 4.80
N GLY A 82 -7.26 -3.84 3.58
CA GLY A 82 -6.71 -3.22 2.37
C GLY A 82 -7.59 -2.10 1.85
N LEU A 83 -6.97 -1.07 1.28
CA LEU A 83 -7.66 0.04 0.63
C LEU A 83 -7.69 -0.13 -0.89
N TYR A 84 -6.62 -0.65 -1.44
CA TYR A 84 -6.47 -0.91 -2.88
C TYR A 84 -5.88 -2.30 -3.09
N GLY A 85 -6.30 -2.99 -4.13
CA GLY A 85 -5.78 -4.29 -4.49
C GLY A 85 -6.80 -5.43 -4.44
N GLU A 86 -6.32 -6.62 -4.17
CA GLU A 86 -7.12 -7.85 -4.11
C GLU A 86 -6.62 -8.80 -3.03
N ASN A 87 -7.51 -9.66 -2.53
CA ASN A 87 -7.15 -10.70 -1.57
C ASN A 87 -6.55 -11.91 -2.31
N LYS A 88 -5.28 -11.78 -2.69
CA LYS A 88 -4.53 -12.84 -3.37
C LYS A 88 -3.06 -12.77 -3.00
N MET A 89 -2.47 -13.90 -2.66
CA MET A 89 -1.03 -14.05 -2.47
C MET A 89 -0.56 -15.35 -3.10
N ILE A 90 0.63 -15.31 -3.70
CA ILE A 90 1.31 -16.47 -4.28
C ILE A 90 2.67 -16.58 -3.60
N PHE A 91 2.96 -17.77 -3.06
CA PHE A 91 4.23 -18.08 -2.41
C PHE A 91 4.92 -19.21 -3.16
N GLU A 92 5.98 -18.90 -3.85
CA GLU A 92 6.89 -19.84 -4.49
C GLU A 92 8.29 -19.68 -3.88
N GLU A 93 9.23 -20.56 -4.20
CA GLU A 93 10.57 -20.51 -3.62
C GLU A 93 11.32 -19.21 -3.90
N ASP A 94 11.31 -18.78 -5.15
CA ASP A 94 12.03 -17.59 -5.61
C ASP A 94 11.10 -16.44 -6.08
N TYR A 95 9.80 -16.58 -5.84
CA TYR A 95 8.81 -15.62 -6.27
C TYR A 95 7.66 -15.51 -5.27
N ILE A 96 7.37 -14.29 -4.87
CA ILE A 96 6.19 -13.97 -4.06
C ILE A 96 5.39 -12.87 -4.75
N TYR A 97 4.08 -13.07 -4.84
CA TYR A 97 3.13 -12.05 -5.29
C TYR A 97 2.18 -11.67 -4.16
N CYS A 98 1.98 -10.37 -3.99
CA CYS A 98 1.01 -9.81 -3.04
C CYS A 98 -0.02 -8.97 -3.80
N GLY A 99 -1.29 -9.38 -3.70
CA GLY A 99 -2.40 -8.69 -4.37
C GLY A 99 -2.84 -7.41 -3.68
N LEU A 100 -2.56 -7.26 -2.38
CA LEU A 100 -2.76 -5.99 -1.68
C LEU A 100 -1.78 -4.95 -2.23
N ASP A 101 -2.32 -3.82 -2.69
CA ASP A 101 -1.51 -2.66 -3.06
C ASP A 101 -1.03 -1.94 -1.79
N ILE A 102 0.04 -2.49 -1.19
CA ILE A 102 0.62 -1.99 0.06
C ILE A 102 1.04 -0.53 -0.07
N PHE A 103 1.61 -0.18 -1.23
CA PHE A 103 2.18 1.16 -1.44
C PHE A 103 1.10 2.22 -1.59
N ALA A 104 0.11 2.02 -2.44
CA ALA A 104 -0.98 2.98 -2.60
C ALA A 104 -1.84 3.08 -1.33
N SER A 105 -2.10 1.95 -0.65
CA SER A 105 -2.83 1.93 0.62
C SER A 105 -2.09 2.72 1.71
N SER A 106 -0.78 2.53 1.81
CA SER A 106 0.05 3.30 2.75
C SER A 106 0.12 4.77 2.36
N PHE A 107 0.26 5.07 1.08
CA PHE A 107 0.29 6.44 0.56
C PHE A 107 -0.98 7.20 0.90
N PHE A 108 -2.15 6.58 0.69
CA PHE A 108 -3.44 7.15 1.06
C PHE A 108 -3.51 7.49 2.55
N MET A 109 -3.12 6.54 3.41
CA MET A 109 -3.17 6.72 4.85
C MET A 109 -2.21 7.80 5.36
N LEU A 110 -1.00 7.86 4.82
CA LEU A 110 0.05 8.76 5.29
C LEU A 110 -0.10 10.18 4.76
N THR A 111 -0.54 10.35 3.53
CA THR A 111 -0.73 11.68 2.92
C THR A 111 -2.07 12.29 3.27
N ARG A 112 -3.06 11.48 3.64
CA ARG A 112 -4.42 11.93 3.95
C ARG A 112 -5.03 12.79 2.82
N TRP A 113 -4.69 12.49 1.57
CA TRP A 113 -5.14 13.31 0.45
C TRP A 113 -6.67 13.34 0.28
N GLU A 114 -7.39 12.40 0.88
CA GLU A 114 -8.86 12.41 0.91
C GLU A 114 -9.44 13.70 1.53
N GLU A 115 -8.67 14.34 2.43
CA GLU A 115 -9.11 15.58 3.10
C GLU A 115 -9.40 16.72 2.12
N LEU A 116 -8.82 16.69 0.92
CA LEU A 116 -9.10 17.66 -0.12
C LEU A 116 -10.58 17.64 -0.58
N PHE A 117 -11.26 16.52 -0.35
CA PHE A 117 -12.63 16.29 -0.80
C PHE A 117 -13.64 16.19 0.34
N LEU A 118 -13.19 16.32 1.59
CA LEU A 118 -14.07 16.24 2.75
C LEU A 118 -14.73 17.60 3.04
N PRO A 119 -15.98 17.57 3.59
CA PRO A 119 -16.62 18.78 4.08
C PRO A 119 -15.76 19.47 5.14
N ARG A 120 -15.81 20.79 5.14
CA ARG A 120 -15.11 21.61 6.15
C ARG A 120 -16.11 22.41 6.96
N ASP A 121 -15.81 22.59 8.25
CA ASP A 121 -16.58 23.46 9.11
C ASP A 121 -16.25 24.95 8.85
N ARG A 122 -16.93 25.85 9.56
CA ARG A 122 -16.71 27.30 9.45
C ARG A 122 -15.28 27.75 9.75
N PHE A 123 -14.48 26.91 10.42
CA PHE A 123 -13.08 27.17 10.77
C PHE A 123 -12.10 26.50 9.79
N GLY A 124 -12.61 25.90 8.71
CA GLY A 124 -11.79 25.20 7.72
C GLY A 124 -11.29 23.82 8.14
N ARG A 125 -11.82 23.23 9.23
CA ARG A 125 -11.44 21.89 9.70
C ARG A 125 -12.24 20.83 8.96
N CYS A 126 -11.58 19.71 8.59
CA CYS A 126 -12.24 18.59 7.95
C CYS A 126 -13.24 17.92 8.90
N ASP A 127 -14.35 17.45 8.35
CA ASP A 127 -15.25 16.56 9.06
C ASP A 127 -14.63 15.16 9.14
N GLU A 128 -14.04 14.83 10.29
CA GLU A 128 -13.36 13.55 10.50
C GLU A 128 -14.32 12.35 10.39
N SER A 129 -15.62 12.54 10.63
CA SER A 129 -16.61 11.45 10.50
C SER A 129 -16.73 10.94 9.06
N GLU A 130 -16.38 11.76 8.09
CA GLU A 130 -16.40 11.41 6.67
C GLU A 130 -15.10 10.75 6.17
N MET A 131 -14.07 10.67 7.01
CA MET A 131 -12.84 9.98 6.65
C MET A 131 -13.05 8.48 6.49
N PHE A 132 -12.37 7.88 5.53
CA PHE A 132 -12.46 6.44 5.23
C PHE A 132 -12.31 5.57 6.48
N VAL A 133 -11.27 5.82 7.28
CA VAL A 133 -11.00 5.02 8.49
C VAL A 133 -12.11 5.13 9.54
N VAL A 134 -12.77 6.27 9.62
CA VAL A 134 -13.89 6.48 10.58
C VAL A 134 -15.16 5.82 10.05
N LYS A 135 -15.49 6.03 8.78
CA LYS A 135 -16.66 5.39 8.13
C LYS A 135 -16.62 3.85 8.24
N HIS A 136 -15.45 3.28 8.07
CA HIS A 136 -15.26 1.83 8.10
C HIS A 136 -14.84 1.28 9.49
N ARG A 137 -14.87 2.12 10.51
CA ARG A 137 -14.55 1.75 11.91
C ARG A 137 -13.13 1.20 12.09
N LEU A 138 -12.17 1.74 11.34
CA LEU A 138 -10.77 1.33 11.37
C LEU A 138 -9.87 2.30 12.14
N TYR A 139 -10.43 3.35 12.73
CA TYR A 139 -9.68 4.45 13.34
C TYR A 139 -8.82 4.04 14.55
N THR A 140 -9.09 2.88 15.16
CA THR A 140 -8.28 2.33 16.26
C THR A 140 -7.18 1.37 15.80
N ARG A 141 -7.13 1.04 14.50
CA ARG A 141 -6.14 0.10 13.95
C ARG A 141 -4.91 0.83 13.42
N PRO A 142 -3.70 0.34 13.74
CA PRO A 142 -2.46 0.88 13.18
C PRO A 142 -2.22 0.31 11.76
N ILE A 143 -3.06 0.71 10.80
CA ILE A 143 -3.13 0.10 9.46
C ILE A 143 -1.79 0.11 8.73
N VAL A 144 -1.08 1.24 8.73
CA VAL A 144 0.23 1.34 8.06
C VAL A 144 1.25 0.40 8.70
N ASN A 145 1.21 0.25 10.03
CA ASN A 145 2.08 -0.71 10.72
C ASN A 145 1.73 -2.16 10.36
N GLU A 146 0.45 -2.46 10.12
CA GLU A 146 0.04 -3.77 9.63
C GLU A 146 0.60 -4.03 8.22
N TYR A 147 0.62 -3.03 7.35
CA TYR A 147 1.23 -3.12 6.02
C TYR A 147 2.75 -3.30 6.08
N ILE A 148 3.43 -2.56 6.97
CA ILE A 148 4.88 -2.70 7.18
C ILE A 148 5.20 -4.11 7.71
N ARG A 149 4.42 -4.62 8.65
CA ARG A 149 4.55 -5.99 9.17
C ARG A 149 4.37 -7.03 8.06
N LEU A 150 3.36 -6.88 7.23
CA LEU A 150 3.14 -7.76 6.09
C LEU A 150 4.31 -7.70 5.12
N PHE A 151 4.75 -6.51 4.74
CA PHE A 151 5.87 -6.31 3.82
C PHE A 151 7.16 -6.96 4.34
N ARG A 152 7.45 -6.77 5.63
CA ARG A 152 8.55 -7.44 6.31
C ARG A 152 8.45 -8.96 6.21
N TYR A 153 7.27 -9.50 6.45
CA TYR A 153 7.03 -10.95 6.36
C TYR A 153 7.25 -11.49 4.95
N LEU A 154 6.79 -10.78 3.92
CA LEU A 154 6.98 -11.19 2.52
C LEU A 154 8.47 -11.24 2.15
N LEU A 155 9.24 -10.23 2.55
CA LEU A 155 10.70 -10.22 2.36
C LEU A 155 11.39 -11.35 3.11
N PHE A 156 11.00 -11.59 4.36
CA PHE A 156 11.51 -12.71 5.16
C PHE A 156 11.22 -14.07 4.50
N ARG A 157 10.00 -14.28 4.03
CA ARG A 157 9.59 -15.50 3.32
C ARG A 157 10.36 -15.70 2.02
N LEU A 158 10.75 -14.65 1.36
CA LEU A 158 11.61 -14.71 0.17
C LEU A 158 13.08 -15.00 0.51
N GLY A 159 13.43 -14.97 1.79
CA GLY A 159 14.78 -15.24 2.26
C GLY A 159 15.69 -14.00 2.27
N ILE A 160 15.12 -12.81 2.25
CA ILE A 160 15.89 -11.57 2.38
C ILE A 160 16.20 -11.36 3.86
N PRO A 161 17.48 -11.20 4.23
CA PRO A 161 17.86 -11.00 5.63
C PRO A 161 17.33 -9.63 6.13
N ILE A 162 16.56 -9.69 7.20
CA ILE A 162 16.03 -8.51 7.89
C ILE A 162 16.61 -8.49 9.29
N LYS A 163 17.22 -7.37 9.66
CA LYS A 163 17.80 -7.18 11.01
C LYS A 163 16.72 -6.91 12.07
#